data_33716459d52c827dcf4132f83d30ed59
#
_entry.id   33716459d52c827dcf4132f83d30ed59
#
_cell.length_a   1.000
_cell.length_b   1.000
_cell.length_c   1.000
_cell.angle_alpha   90.00
_cell.angle_beta   90.00
_cell.angle_gamma   90.00
#
_symmetry.space_group_name_H-M   'P 1'
#
loop_
_entity.id
_entity.type
_entity.pdbx_description
1 polymer ?
#
loop_
_entity_poly.entity_id
_entity_poly.type
_entity_poly.pdbx_seq_one_letter_code
_entity_poly.pdbx_strand_id
1 'polypeptide(L)'
;MNQIHKFTSSRLFNLLGSTRKARIVSASALFLAVCAFGAAGVAPLAPDASDLPVKSVQESVALPDLSSQISALEQQSSNEHFVHEEKIRAGDTLAALLNRLGVDDDAAENFIKKDKVAKGVMQLKTGKRVQAQTDDEGNLQWLRAVVVDGKDNPVKNIKISRKGDNFVAEEEAAKLERRVEMHARTISSTLYAATDSSEDGAKLPDSIVKQIVEMFSTSIDFRGDLKRGDHFNVVYETFWQDGEFVRAGRILAGEFTNKGTTYQSVWFEDPQSKQGGGYYSFDGKALKKAFLKSPVEFSRISSGFAMRVHPISGQWKAHKGIDFPAPTGTPIRASGDGVIDFAGTQNGYGNFVMIKHWANYTTAYAHMSRFAPGIKKGSKVSQGDVIGYVGTTGWSTGAHLHYEFRVGGEAKDPSTMNVQAQAPLTAAEMSRFKAYASDMSHRFALLQPGGSGGTRVAAK
;
A
#
# COMPACT_ATOMS: atom_id res chain seq x y z
N MET A 1 -8.08 64.84 40.30
CA MET A 1 -7.32 64.04 39.32
C MET A 1 -7.75 62.59 39.41
N ASN A 2 -8.46 62.04 38.49
CA ASN A 2 -8.93 60.64 38.27
C ASN A 2 -10.41 60.55 37.89
N GLN A 3 -10.78 61.08 36.73
CA GLN A 3 -12.09 60.82 36.13
C GLN A 3 -12.09 60.82 34.56
N ILE A 4 -10.98 60.40 33.91
CA ILE A 4 -10.95 60.48 32.43
C ILE A 4 -10.72 59.09 31.76
N HIS A 5 -10.67 57.98 32.46
CA HIS A 5 -10.30 56.70 31.84
C HIS A 5 -11.38 55.63 31.72
N LYS A 6 -12.69 55.97 31.83
CA LYS A 6 -13.75 54.95 31.70
C LYS A 6 -14.81 55.21 30.60
N PHE A 7 -14.55 56.09 29.63
CA PHE A 7 -15.61 56.48 28.68
C PHE A 7 -15.41 56.05 27.20
N THR A 8 -14.40 55.25 26.89
CA THR A 8 -14.05 55.01 25.48
C THR A 8 -14.27 53.58 24.92
N SER A 9 -14.59 52.58 25.72
CA SER A 9 -14.66 51.21 25.17
C SER A 9 -16.06 50.67 24.90
N SER A 10 -17.13 51.24 25.47
CA SER A 10 -18.49 50.64 25.34
C SER A 10 -19.36 51.22 24.23
N ARG A 11 -19.08 52.43 23.73
CA ARG A 11 -19.90 53.04 22.67
C ARG A 11 -19.42 52.76 21.25
N LEU A 12 -18.16 52.47 21.04
CA LEU A 12 -17.66 52.08 19.70
C LEU A 12 -18.04 50.66 19.26
N PHE A 13 -18.30 49.78 20.23
CA PHE A 13 -18.72 48.40 19.94
C PHE A 13 -20.16 48.29 19.50
N ASN A 14 -21.03 49.24 19.83
CA ASN A 14 -22.45 49.22 19.43
C ASN A 14 -22.73 49.83 18.05
N LEU A 15 -21.75 50.50 17.45
CA LEU A 15 -21.85 51.05 16.08
C LEU A 15 -21.52 50.05 14.96
N LEU A 16 -20.96 48.89 15.32
CA LEU A 16 -20.46 47.91 14.38
C LEU A 16 -21.42 46.74 14.05
N GLY A 17 -22.72 46.86 14.33
CA GLY A 17 -23.73 45.88 13.97
C GLY A 17 -23.71 44.61 14.83
N SER A 18 -24.85 43.95 15.00
CA SER A 18 -25.05 42.81 15.90
C SER A 18 -24.58 41.47 15.33
N THR A 19 -24.26 41.35 14.07
CA THR A 19 -23.82 40.09 13.44
C THR A 19 -22.37 40.13 12.99
N ARG A 20 -21.71 38.94 13.00
CA ARG A 20 -20.32 38.79 12.61
C ARG A 20 -20.04 39.31 11.18
N LYS A 21 -20.98 39.15 10.25
CA LYS A 21 -20.88 39.67 8.89
C LYS A 21 -20.95 41.19 8.81
N ALA A 22 -21.84 41.80 9.61
CA ALA A 22 -21.96 43.27 9.67
C ALA A 22 -20.70 43.91 10.26
N ARG A 23 -20.06 43.30 11.24
CA ARG A 23 -18.77 43.78 11.80
C ARG A 23 -17.62 43.70 10.81
N ILE A 24 -17.54 42.65 9.98
CA ILE A 24 -16.52 42.51 8.96
C ILE A 24 -16.72 43.57 7.87
N VAL A 25 -17.94 43.80 7.41
CA VAL A 25 -18.24 44.84 6.38
C VAL A 25 -17.95 46.23 6.91
N SER A 26 -18.31 46.52 8.18
CA SER A 26 -18.03 47.84 8.78
C SER A 26 -16.53 48.07 9.03
N ALA A 27 -15.79 47.04 9.41
CA ALA A 27 -14.33 47.12 9.58
C ALA A 27 -13.60 47.32 8.22
N SER A 28 -14.07 46.64 7.18
CA SER A 28 -13.52 46.79 5.82
C SER A 28 -13.83 48.18 5.24
N ALA A 29 -15.04 48.69 5.47
CA ALA A 29 -15.43 50.04 5.03
C ALA A 29 -14.61 51.14 5.77
N LEU A 30 -14.36 50.97 7.08
CA LEU A 30 -13.53 51.89 7.87
C LEU A 30 -12.08 51.86 7.38
N PHE A 31 -11.55 50.67 7.09
CA PHE A 31 -10.18 50.50 6.56
C PHE A 31 -10.03 51.16 5.19
N LEU A 32 -10.98 50.99 4.28
CA LEU A 32 -10.97 51.61 2.98
C LEU A 32 -11.12 53.14 3.07
N ALA A 33 -11.93 53.67 4.00
CA ALA A 33 -12.05 55.10 4.23
C ALA A 33 -10.74 55.71 4.75
N VAL A 34 -10.03 55.02 5.68
CA VAL A 34 -8.71 55.45 6.18
C VAL A 34 -7.65 55.44 5.09
N CYS A 35 -7.67 54.44 4.21
CA CYS A 35 -6.77 54.36 3.05
C CYS A 35 -7.08 55.48 2.03
N ALA A 36 -8.35 55.81 1.79
CA ALA A 36 -8.75 56.87 0.88
C ALA A 36 -8.35 58.28 1.39
N PHE A 37 -8.44 58.54 2.73
CA PHE A 37 -8.00 59.79 3.34
C PHE A 37 -6.47 59.88 3.45
N GLY A 38 -5.77 58.76 3.62
CA GLY A 38 -4.31 58.74 3.68
C GLY A 38 -3.63 59.03 2.33
N ALA A 39 -4.32 58.74 1.22
CA ALA A 39 -3.79 58.98 -0.11
C ALA A 39 -3.97 60.45 -0.62
N ALA A 40 -4.85 61.23 0.00
CA ALA A 40 -5.15 62.60 -0.39
C ALA A 40 -4.22 63.68 0.25
N GLY A 41 -3.33 63.27 1.12
CA GLY A 41 -2.61 64.22 2.03
C GLY A 41 -1.17 64.56 1.66
N VAL A 42 -0.53 63.97 0.65
CA VAL A 42 0.88 64.27 0.29
C VAL A 42 1.05 64.23 -1.22
N ALA A 43 0.45 65.18 -1.90
CA ALA A 43 0.97 65.57 -3.20
C ALA A 43 1.89 66.78 -3.01
N PRO A 44 3.19 66.70 -3.25
CA PRO A 44 3.99 67.92 -3.34
C PRO A 44 3.43 68.78 -4.44
N LEU A 45 3.14 70.05 -4.18
CA LEU A 45 2.86 71.05 -5.17
C LEU A 45 4.06 71.10 -6.11
N ALA A 46 3.99 70.37 -7.21
CA ALA A 46 4.93 70.53 -8.31
C ALA A 46 4.68 71.93 -8.91
N PRO A 47 5.70 72.74 -9.17
CA PRO A 47 5.54 73.99 -9.83
C PRO A 47 4.88 73.76 -11.19
N ASP A 48 3.96 74.65 -11.55
CA ASP A 48 3.18 74.59 -12.79
C ASP A 48 4.15 74.49 -13.98
N ALA A 49 4.08 73.36 -14.72
CA ALA A 49 4.98 73.08 -15.83
C ALA A 49 4.75 73.99 -17.06
N SER A 50 3.79 74.93 -16.96
CA SER A 50 3.48 75.88 -18.06
C SER A 50 4.49 76.97 -18.20
N ASP A 51 5.35 77.23 -17.18
CA ASP A 51 6.32 78.35 -17.20
C ASP A 51 7.75 77.93 -17.58
N LEU A 52 7.98 76.68 -17.91
CA LEU A 52 9.30 76.26 -18.39
C LEU A 52 9.36 76.26 -19.91
N PRO A 53 10.42 76.85 -20.50
CA PRO A 53 10.56 76.81 -21.95
C PRO A 53 10.76 75.38 -22.42
N VAL A 54 9.72 74.84 -23.01
CA VAL A 54 9.75 73.50 -23.59
C VAL A 54 10.62 73.58 -24.86
N LYS A 55 11.85 73.10 -24.73
CA LYS A 55 12.72 72.88 -25.89
C LYS A 55 12.42 71.43 -26.36
N SER A 56 11.63 71.31 -27.39
CA SER A 56 11.43 70.03 -28.04
C SER A 56 12.73 69.60 -28.75
N VAL A 57 13.43 68.68 -28.16
CA VAL A 57 14.53 67.95 -28.79
C VAL A 57 13.92 66.77 -29.51
N GLN A 58 13.81 66.80 -30.82
CA GLN A 58 13.53 65.59 -31.60
C GLN A 58 14.85 64.82 -31.73
N GLU A 59 15.03 63.87 -30.85
CA GLU A 59 16.11 62.89 -30.99
C GLU A 59 15.53 61.68 -31.74
N SER A 60 15.99 61.46 -32.95
CA SER A 60 15.67 60.24 -33.66
C SER A 60 16.41 59.10 -33.05
N VAL A 61 15.72 58.37 -32.16
CA VAL A 61 16.22 57.09 -31.66
C VAL A 61 16.16 56.12 -32.82
N ALA A 62 17.30 55.80 -33.41
CA ALA A 62 17.40 54.73 -34.37
C ALA A 62 17.11 53.42 -33.54
N LEU A 63 15.96 52.83 -33.81
CA LEU A 63 15.68 51.49 -33.22
C LEU A 63 16.75 50.51 -33.75
N PRO A 64 17.43 49.79 -32.86
CA PRO A 64 18.34 48.76 -33.30
C PRO A 64 17.59 47.77 -34.19
N ASP A 65 18.25 47.36 -35.26
CA ASP A 65 17.71 46.32 -36.14
C ASP A 65 17.53 45.02 -35.34
N LEU A 66 16.29 44.77 -34.97
CA LEU A 66 15.89 43.57 -34.18
C LEU A 66 15.76 42.35 -35.07
N SER A 67 15.92 42.45 -36.38
CA SER A 67 15.72 41.35 -37.33
C SER A 67 16.65 40.17 -37.02
N SER A 68 17.91 40.47 -36.66
CA SER A 68 18.87 39.42 -36.28
C SER A 68 18.55 38.77 -34.91
N GLN A 69 18.00 39.55 -33.98
CA GLN A 69 17.55 39.02 -32.69
C GLN A 69 16.26 38.23 -32.83
N ILE A 70 15.32 38.67 -33.66
CA ILE A 70 14.09 37.94 -33.97
C ILE A 70 14.43 36.62 -34.68
N SER A 71 15.33 36.65 -35.70
CA SER A 71 15.78 35.42 -36.37
C SER A 71 16.52 34.45 -35.44
N ALA A 72 17.29 34.96 -34.48
CA ALA A 72 17.94 34.14 -33.47
C ALA A 72 16.93 33.54 -32.47
N LEU A 73 15.88 34.28 -32.09
CA LEU A 73 14.78 33.81 -31.26
C LEU A 73 13.89 32.80 -32.00
N GLU A 74 13.63 33.01 -33.28
CA GLU A 74 12.90 32.06 -34.13
C GLU A 74 13.69 30.77 -34.36
N GLN A 75 15.01 30.83 -34.49
CA GLN A 75 15.87 29.64 -34.51
C GLN A 75 15.97 28.94 -33.14
N GLN A 76 15.83 29.69 -32.06
CA GLN A 76 15.78 29.11 -30.71
C GLN A 76 14.41 28.47 -30.40
N SER A 77 13.31 29.06 -30.89
CA SER A 77 11.97 28.52 -30.71
C SER A 77 11.71 27.24 -31.53
N SER A 78 12.40 27.05 -32.65
CA SER A 78 12.31 25.81 -33.45
C SER A 78 12.91 24.58 -32.77
N ASN A 79 13.45 24.72 -31.57
CA ASN A 79 14.02 23.63 -30.76
C ASN A 79 13.38 23.53 -29.37
N GLU A 80 12.16 24.07 -29.21
CA GLU A 80 11.45 23.98 -27.94
C GLU A 80 10.96 22.54 -27.72
N HIS A 81 11.29 22.00 -26.55
CA HIS A 81 10.86 20.69 -26.12
C HIS A 81 9.85 20.82 -24.98
N PHE A 82 8.68 20.24 -25.17
CA PHE A 82 7.59 20.28 -24.19
C PHE A 82 7.55 19.00 -23.37
N VAL A 83 7.58 19.13 -22.04
CA VAL A 83 7.41 17.97 -21.14
C VAL A 83 5.98 17.94 -20.64
N HIS A 84 5.29 16.88 -20.98
CA HIS A 84 3.93 16.61 -20.55
C HIS A 84 3.91 15.48 -19.55
N GLU A 85 2.96 15.55 -18.61
CA GLU A 85 2.77 14.54 -17.60
C GLU A 85 1.28 14.22 -17.47
N GLU A 86 0.95 12.93 -17.57
CA GLU A 86 -0.42 12.44 -17.49
C GLU A 86 -0.52 11.20 -16.60
N LYS A 87 -1.72 11.03 -16.01
CA LYS A 87 -2.06 9.80 -15.27
C LYS A 87 -2.88 8.87 -16.14
N ILE A 88 -2.57 7.58 -16.05
CA ILE A 88 -3.37 6.53 -16.68
C ILE A 88 -4.79 6.58 -16.10
N ARG A 89 -5.79 6.62 -16.95
CA ARG A 89 -7.22 6.58 -16.59
C ARG A 89 -7.80 5.18 -16.83
N ALA A 90 -8.89 4.86 -16.16
CA ALA A 90 -9.58 3.59 -16.38
C ALA A 90 -10.09 3.51 -17.84
N GLY A 91 -9.73 2.43 -18.55
CA GLY A 91 -10.11 2.23 -19.95
C GLY A 91 -9.25 2.95 -20.99
N ASP A 92 -8.13 3.58 -20.58
CA ASP A 92 -7.21 4.21 -21.54
C ASP A 92 -6.68 3.22 -22.56
N THR A 93 -6.67 3.67 -23.82
CA THR A 93 -5.87 3.08 -24.90
C THR A 93 -4.52 3.77 -24.98
N LEU A 94 -3.53 3.13 -25.61
CA LEU A 94 -2.22 3.76 -25.85
C LEU A 94 -2.37 5.09 -26.62
N ALA A 95 -3.17 5.09 -27.68
CA ALA A 95 -3.40 6.29 -28.50
C ALA A 95 -4.03 7.43 -27.67
N ALA A 96 -5.01 7.13 -26.82
CA ALA A 96 -5.63 8.13 -25.94
C ALA A 96 -4.62 8.73 -24.93
N LEU A 97 -3.74 7.89 -24.39
CA LEU A 97 -2.67 8.34 -23.49
C LEU A 97 -1.66 9.23 -24.23
N LEU A 98 -1.16 8.79 -25.39
CA LEU A 98 -0.18 9.53 -26.18
C LEU A 98 -0.73 10.88 -26.62
N ASN A 99 -1.98 10.93 -27.06
CA ASN A 99 -2.64 12.19 -27.43
C ASN A 99 -2.69 13.18 -26.26
N ARG A 100 -3.02 12.73 -25.03
CA ARG A 100 -3.01 13.59 -23.84
C ARG A 100 -1.59 14.05 -23.44
N LEU A 101 -0.58 13.25 -23.77
CA LEU A 101 0.82 13.61 -23.58
C LEU A 101 1.36 14.52 -24.69
N GLY A 102 0.49 14.97 -25.63
CA GLY A 102 0.90 15.82 -26.75
C GLY A 102 1.74 15.08 -27.80
N VAL A 103 1.71 13.74 -27.80
CA VAL A 103 2.44 12.92 -28.77
C VAL A 103 1.55 12.64 -29.97
N ASP A 104 1.96 13.15 -31.14
CA ASP A 104 1.37 12.89 -32.45
C ASP A 104 2.43 12.22 -33.35
N ASP A 105 2.78 10.98 -33.05
CA ASP A 105 3.91 10.24 -33.61
C ASP A 105 3.55 8.77 -33.83
N ASP A 106 3.13 8.45 -35.05
CA ASP A 106 2.78 7.08 -35.43
C ASP A 106 3.95 6.09 -35.31
N ALA A 107 5.18 6.54 -35.51
CA ALA A 107 6.37 5.70 -35.37
C ALA A 107 6.59 5.34 -33.89
N ALA A 108 6.41 6.28 -32.97
CA ALA A 108 6.47 6.05 -31.54
C ALA A 108 5.36 5.10 -31.09
N GLU A 109 4.13 5.33 -31.53
CA GLU A 109 3.00 4.44 -31.16
C GLU A 109 3.24 3.00 -31.65
N ASN A 110 3.68 2.83 -32.91
CA ASN A 110 4.00 1.54 -33.48
C ASN A 110 5.17 0.86 -32.78
N PHE A 111 6.19 1.61 -32.38
CA PHE A 111 7.32 1.09 -31.60
C PHE A 111 6.85 0.58 -30.24
N ILE A 112 6.06 1.37 -29.50
CA ILE A 112 5.55 0.97 -28.17
C ILE A 112 4.70 -0.31 -28.25
N LYS A 113 3.92 -0.49 -29.31
CA LYS A 113 3.10 -1.70 -29.52
C LYS A 113 3.94 -2.95 -29.79
N LYS A 114 5.08 -2.81 -30.47
CA LYS A 114 5.88 -3.95 -30.97
C LYS A 114 7.06 -4.32 -30.08
N ASP A 115 7.71 -3.33 -29.49
CA ASP A 115 8.91 -3.57 -28.67
C ASP A 115 8.59 -4.30 -27.36
N LYS A 116 9.47 -5.21 -26.98
CA LYS A 116 9.28 -6.08 -25.80
C LYS A 116 9.31 -5.31 -24.48
N VAL A 117 10.12 -4.25 -24.39
CA VAL A 117 10.27 -3.41 -23.18
C VAL A 117 9.23 -2.30 -23.20
N ALA A 118 9.12 -1.57 -24.31
CA ALA A 118 8.24 -0.40 -24.45
C ALA A 118 6.77 -0.76 -24.20
N LYS A 119 6.31 -1.94 -24.62
CA LYS A 119 4.93 -2.38 -24.37
C LYS A 119 4.56 -2.51 -22.90
N GLY A 120 5.52 -2.51 -21.98
CA GLY A 120 5.27 -2.43 -20.54
C GLY A 120 4.49 -1.18 -20.14
N VAL A 121 4.58 -0.09 -20.89
CA VAL A 121 3.78 1.12 -20.70
C VAL A 121 2.28 0.83 -20.83
N MET A 122 1.89 -0.12 -21.70
CA MET A 122 0.48 -0.53 -21.88
C MET A 122 -0.08 -1.36 -20.71
N GLN A 123 0.79 -1.87 -19.83
CA GLN A 123 0.41 -2.69 -18.67
C GLN A 123 0.28 -1.87 -17.38
N LEU A 124 0.45 -0.56 -17.47
CA LEU A 124 0.36 0.32 -16.32
C LEU A 124 -1.04 0.37 -15.73
N LYS A 125 -1.10 0.37 -14.42
CA LYS A 125 -2.38 0.47 -13.70
C LYS A 125 -2.89 1.90 -13.69
N THR A 126 -4.22 2.06 -13.63
CA THR A 126 -4.90 3.34 -13.43
C THR A 126 -4.26 4.15 -12.28
N GLY A 127 -4.09 5.45 -12.49
CA GLY A 127 -3.49 6.38 -11.54
C GLY A 127 -1.96 6.46 -11.61
N LYS A 128 -1.28 5.61 -12.39
CA LYS A 128 0.17 5.71 -12.58
C LYS A 128 0.51 6.83 -13.55
N ARG A 129 1.60 7.52 -13.27
CA ARG A 129 2.09 8.67 -14.03
C ARG A 129 2.96 8.23 -15.20
N VAL A 130 2.79 8.90 -16.32
CA VAL A 130 3.63 8.81 -17.51
C VAL A 130 4.07 10.21 -17.88
N GLN A 131 5.33 10.37 -18.18
CA GLN A 131 5.93 11.61 -18.66
C GLN A 131 6.40 11.41 -20.10
N ALA A 132 6.20 12.39 -20.94
CA ALA A 132 6.73 12.42 -22.30
C ALA A 132 7.30 13.79 -22.62
N GLN A 133 8.34 13.83 -23.42
CA GLN A 133 8.85 15.05 -24.04
C GLN A 133 8.60 14.97 -25.53
N THR A 134 8.01 16.04 -26.08
CA THR A 134 7.78 16.21 -27.52
C THR A 134 8.49 17.45 -28.02
N ASP A 135 8.72 17.52 -29.31
CA ASP A 135 9.01 18.78 -30.00
C ASP A 135 7.70 19.56 -30.33
N ASP A 136 7.83 20.67 -31.03
CA ASP A 136 6.73 21.53 -31.46
C ASP A 136 5.78 20.88 -32.47
N GLU A 137 6.24 19.86 -33.19
CA GLU A 137 5.43 19.06 -34.12
C GLU A 137 4.72 17.89 -33.46
N GLY A 138 4.93 17.64 -32.14
CA GLY A 138 4.37 16.54 -31.40
C GLY A 138 5.15 15.21 -31.53
N ASN A 139 6.36 15.24 -32.13
CA ASN A 139 7.18 14.05 -32.23
C ASN A 139 7.78 13.68 -30.87
N LEU A 140 7.66 12.42 -30.49
CA LEU A 140 8.18 11.92 -29.22
C LEU A 140 9.71 11.96 -29.18
N GLN A 141 10.28 12.66 -28.22
CA GLN A 141 11.72 12.67 -27.93
C GLN A 141 12.08 11.63 -26.88
N TRP A 142 11.33 11.58 -25.79
CA TRP A 142 11.40 10.50 -24.82
C TRP A 142 10.07 10.31 -24.09
N LEU A 143 9.84 9.09 -23.62
CA LEU A 143 8.74 8.74 -22.72
C LEU A 143 9.30 7.95 -21.52
N ARG A 144 8.83 8.29 -20.32
CA ARG A 144 9.21 7.62 -19.07
C ARG A 144 7.99 7.17 -18.30
N ALA A 145 8.04 5.96 -17.79
CA ALA A 145 6.98 5.40 -16.96
C ALA A 145 7.55 4.48 -15.87
N VAL A 146 6.90 4.45 -14.70
CA VAL A 146 7.27 3.58 -13.57
C VAL A 146 6.38 2.34 -13.60
N VAL A 147 6.96 1.18 -13.79
CA VAL A 147 6.26 -0.11 -13.84
C VAL A 147 6.50 -0.87 -12.55
N VAL A 148 5.41 -1.34 -11.95
CA VAL A 148 5.43 -2.25 -10.80
C VAL A 148 4.92 -3.60 -11.27
N ASP A 149 5.83 -4.54 -11.45
CA ASP A 149 5.51 -5.87 -11.96
C ASP A 149 5.35 -6.86 -10.79
N GLY A 150 4.12 -7.32 -10.55
CA GLY A 150 3.79 -8.41 -9.62
C GLY A 150 4.01 -8.16 -8.12
N LYS A 151 3.88 -9.24 -7.33
CA LYS A 151 3.91 -9.18 -5.85
C LYS A 151 5.31 -8.95 -5.26
N ASP A 152 6.37 -9.39 -5.94
CA ASP A 152 7.76 -9.38 -5.42
C ASP A 152 8.77 -8.79 -6.42
N ASN A 153 8.30 -8.22 -7.53
CA ASN A 153 9.16 -7.76 -8.58
C ASN A 153 9.72 -6.36 -8.34
N PRO A 154 10.96 -6.11 -8.76
CA PRO A 154 11.57 -4.81 -8.64
C PRO A 154 10.77 -3.78 -9.42
N VAL A 155 10.61 -2.60 -8.84
CA VAL A 155 10.05 -1.46 -9.54
C VAL A 155 11.06 -1.02 -10.60
N LYS A 156 10.61 -0.90 -11.84
CA LYS A 156 11.44 -0.54 -12.97
C LYS A 156 10.97 0.76 -13.60
N ASN A 157 11.89 1.55 -14.08
CA ASN A 157 11.61 2.65 -14.99
C ASN A 157 11.72 2.13 -16.41
N ILE A 158 10.68 2.32 -17.21
CA ILE A 158 10.79 2.19 -18.66
C ILE A 158 11.08 3.57 -19.21
N LYS A 159 12.16 3.69 -19.95
CA LYS A 159 12.54 4.89 -20.69
C LYS A 159 12.59 4.55 -22.17
N ILE A 160 11.79 5.24 -22.96
CA ILE A 160 11.80 5.18 -24.43
C ILE A 160 12.45 6.47 -24.90
N SER A 161 13.43 6.39 -25.76
CA SER A 161 14.14 7.57 -26.28
C SER A 161 14.29 7.48 -27.78
N ARG A 162 14.11 8.62 -28.49
CA ARG A 162 14.37 8.74 -29.92
C ARG A 162 15.88 8.73 -30.15
N LYS A 163 16.33 7.97 -31.14
CA LYS A 163 17.73 7.97 -31.64
C LYS A 163 17.69 8.07 -33.17
N GLY A 164 17.77 9.32 -33.68
CA GLY A 164 17.53 9.60 -35.10
C GLY A 164 16.09 9.24 -35.47
N ASP A 165 15.90 8.46 -36.51
CA ASP A 165 14.59 8.00 -36.99
C ASP A 165 14.05 6.78 -36.24
N ASN A 166 14.79 6.24 -35.26
CA ASN A 166 14.43 5.05 -34.52
C ASN A 166 14.20 5.33 -33.04
N PHE A 167 13.59 4.38 -32.33
CA PHE A 167 13.41 4.42 -30.89
C PHE A 167 14.20 3.29 -30.22
N VAL A 168 14.62 3.53 -28.97
CA VAL A 168 15.22 2.55 -28.08
C VAL A 168 14.47 2.57 -26.77
N ALA A 169 14.11 1.37 -26.26
CA ALA A 169 13.52 1.23 -24.95
C ALA A 169 14.50 0.53 -23.99
N GLU A 170 14.66 1.10 -22.81
CA GLU A 170 15.55 0.62 -21.75
C GLU A 170 14.75 0.45 -20.46
N GLU A 171 15.07 -0.63 -19.70
CA GLU A 171 14.60 -0.83 -18.34
C GLU A 171 15.72 -0.49 -17.36
N GLU A 172 15.43 0.40 -16.43
CA GLU A 172 16.32 0.75 -15.33
C GLU A 172 15.68 0.40 -13.99
N ALA A 173 16.47 -0.04 -13.01
CA ALA A 173 15.97 -0.19 -11.65
C ALA A 173 15.53 1.18 -11.11
N ALA A 174 14.30 1.26 -10.60
CA ALA A 174 13.80 2.50 -10.03
C ALA A 174 14.51 2.82 -8.70
N LYS A 175 14.94 4.06 -8.53
CA LYS A 175 15.46 4.57 -7.26
C LYS A 175 14.29 4.96 -6.38
N LEU A 176 13.93 4.10 -5.43
CA LEU A 176 12.80 4.33 -4.55
C LEU A 176 13.26 4.97 -3.24
N GLU A 177 12.55 6.01 -2.83
CA GLU A 177 12.63 6.58 -1.49
C GLU A 177 11.73 5.75 -0.56
N ARG A 178 12.32 5.17 0.48
CA ARG A 178 11.57 4.46 1.53
C ARG A 178 11.09 5.45 2.57
N ARG A 179 9.79 5.47 2.84
CA ARG A 179 9.18 6.23 3.94
C ARG A 179 8.45 5.29 4.88
N VAL A 180 8.21 5.75 6.10
CA VAL A 180 7.43 5.03 7.11
C VAL A 180 6.17 5.86 7.39
N GLU A 181 5.02 5.22 7.24
CA GLU A 181 3.73 5.81 7.54
C GLU A 181 3.09 5.13 8.74
N MET A 182 2.30 5.89 9.48
CA MET A 182 1.60 5.43 10.68
C MET A 182 0.14 5.86 10.60
N HIS A 183 -0.77 4.93 10.87
CA HIS A 183 -2.21 5.20 10.88
C HIS A 183 -2.88 4.52 12.06
N ALA A 184 -3.83 5.23 12.66
CA ALA A 184 -4.80 4.71 13.61
C ALA A 184 -6.18 4.71 12.96
N ARG A 185 -6.97 3.65 13.18
CA ARG A 185 -8.33 3.53 12.65
C ARG A 185 -9.24 2.86 13.66
N THR A 186 -10.48 3.31 13.71
CA THR A 186 -11.54 2.72 14.53
C THR A 186 -12.54 2.00 13.63
N ILE A 187 -12.95 0.80 14.03
CA ILE A 187 -13.94 0.01 13.33
C ILE A 187 -15.32 0.59 13.60
N SER A 188 -15.98 1.03 12.55
CA SER A 188 -17.40 1.47 12.60
C SER A 188 -18.36 0.36 12.17
N SER A 189 -17.95 -0.45 11.19
CA SER A 189 -18.74 -1.57 10.65
C SER A 189 -17.85 -2.75 10.24
N THR A 190 -16.97 -2.58 9.26
CA THR A 190 -16.03 -3.59 8.77
C THR A 190 -14.62 -3.04 8.74
N LEU A 191 -13.62 -3.93 8.65
CA LEU A 191 -12.22 -3.51 8.48
C LEU A 191 -12.06 -2.66 7.21
N TYR A 192 -12.64 -3.10 6.09
CA TYR A 192 -12.52 -2.36 4.82
C TYR A 192 -13.15 -0.97 4.90
N ALA A 193 -14.32 -0.84 5.53
CA ALA A 193 -14.94 0.46 5.73
C ALA A 193 -14.06 1.41 6.55
N ALA A 194 -13.39 0.89 7.58
CA ALA A 194 -12.45 1.68 8.40
C ALA A 194 -11.19 2.07 7.64
N THR A 195 -10.79 1.33 6.60
CA THR A 195 -9.59 1.61 5.80
C THR A 195 -9.87 2.49 4.58
N ASP A 196 -11.11 2.53 4.10
CA ASP A 196 -11.54 3.36 2.97
C ASP A 196 -11.92 4.79 3.38
N SER A 197 -12.49 4.93 4.57
CA SER A 197 -12.92 6.22 5.13
C SER A 197 -11.97 6.65 6.22
N SER A 198 -11.32 7.78 6.06
CA SER A 198 -10.50 8.37 7.10
C SER A 198 -10.89 9.82 7.34
N GLU A 199 -10.85 10.24 8.59
CA GLU A 199 -10.99 11.65 8.96
C GLU A 199 -9.85 12.49 8.35
N ASP A 200 -8.70 11.85 8.05
CA ASP A 200 -7.52 12.45 7.41
C ASP A 200 -7.51 12.32 5.88
N GLY A 201 -8.55 11.73 5.26
CA GLY A 201 -8.69 11.59 3.81
C GLY A 201 -7.75 10.58 3.15
N ALA A 202 -6.93 9.86 3.92
CA ALA A 202 -5.96 8.91 3.38
C ALA A 202 -6.48 7.47 3.46
N LYS A 203 -6.74 6.86 2.30
CA LYS A 203 -7.05 5.44 2.20
C LYS A 203 -5.80 4.60 2.50
N LEU A 204 -5.93 3.54 3.32
CA LEU A 204 -4.86 2.58 3.47
C LEU A 204 -4.70 1.75 2.18
N PRO A 205 -3.47 1.46 1.74
CA PRO A 205 -3.25 0.57 0.61
C PRO A 205 -3.84 -0.83 0.86
N ASP A 206 -4.51 -1.40 -0.15
CA ASP A 206 -5.16 -2.72 -0.04
C ASP A 206 -4.18 -3.83 0.37
N SER A 207 -2.91 -3.72 -0.01
CA SER A 207 -1.85 -4.66 0.41
C SER A 207 -1.58 -4.60 1.91
N ILE A 208 -1.71 -3.42 2.54
CA ILE A 208 -1.57 -3.26 3.99
C ILE A 208 -2.79 -3.84 4.70
N VAL A 209 -4.01 -3.60 4.17
CA VAL A 209 -5.23 -4.20 4.73
C VAL A 209 -5.14 -5.73 4.74
N LYS A 210 -4.66 -6.33 3.65
CA LYS A 210 -4.41 -7.79 3.58
C LYS A 210 -3.40 -8.26 4.62
N GLN A 211 -2.30 -7.53 4.79
CA GLN A 211 -1.29 -7.87 5.79
C GLN A 211 -1.82 -7.75 7.22
N ILE A 212 -2.70 -6.78 7.53
CA ILE A 212 -3.39 -6.69 8.84
C ILE A 212 -4.21 -7.97 9.09
N VAL A 213 -4.99 -8.39 8.10
CA VAL A 213 -5.78 -9.62 8.20
C VAL A 213 -4.86 -10.84 8.41
N GLU A 214 -3.83 -11.00 7.59
CA GLU A 214 -2.88 -12.11 7.71
C GLU A 214 -2.18 -12.13 9.08
N MET A 215 -1.81 -10.97 9.60
CA MET A 215 -1.10 -10.81 10.87
C MET A 215 -1.93 -11.24 12.08
N PHE A 216 -3.22 -10.89 12.09
CA PHE A 216 -4.08 -11.07 13.25
C PHE A 216 -5.14 -12.18 13.09
N SER A 217 -5.29 -12.81 11.92
CA SER A 217 -6.32 -13.82 11.63
C SER A 217 -6.25 -15.08 12.52
N THR A 218 -5.10 -15.34 13.14
CA THR A 218 -4.97 -16.43 14.12
C THR A 218 -5.61 -16.12 15.47
N SER A 219 -5.88 -14.83 15.74
CA SER A 219 -6.40 -14.34 17.02
C SER A 219 -7.77 -13.69 16.88
N ILE A 220 -8.09 -13.14 15.71
CA ILE A 220 -9.31 -12.37 15.43
C ILE A 220 -10.00 -12.95 14.18
N ASP A 221 -11.28 -13.29 14.31
CA ASP A 221 -12.12 -13.55 13.14
C ASP A 221 -12.66 -12.23 12.59
N PHE A 222 -12.03 -11.73 11.53
CA PHE A 222 -12.39 -10.46 10.90
C PHE A 222 -13.80 -10.41 10.29
N ARG A 223 -14.51 -11.56 10.20
CA ARG A 223 -15.89 -11.63 9.71
C ARG A 223 -16.92 -11.63 10.82
N GLY A 224 -16.65 -12.34 11.92
CA GLY A 224 -17.62 -12.54 13.01
C GLY A 224 -17.30 -11.79 14.29
N ASP A 225 -16.04 -11.47 14.53
CA ASP A 225 -15.59 -10.97 15.83
C ASP A 225 -15.51 -9.44 15.94
N LEU A 226 -15.43 -8.72 14.80
CA LEU A 226 -15.29 -7.27 14.82
C LEU A 226 -16.51 -6.59 15.43
N LYS A 227 -16.26 -5.61 16.30
CA LYS A 227 -17.25 -4.78 16.95
C LYS A 227 -16.97 -3.30 16.66
N ARG A 228 -18.06 -2.52 16.67
CA ARG A 228 -17.92 -1.07 16.65
C ARG A 228 -17.13 -0.60 17.87
N GLY A 229 -16.11 0.23 17.65
CA GLY A 229 -15.20 0.71 18.67
C GLY A 229 -13.92 -0.11 18.79
N ASP A 230 -13.83 -1.30 18.17
CA ASP A 230 -12.53 -1.94 17.97
C ASP A 230 -11.64 -1.00 17.16
N HIS A 231 -10.35 -1.04 17.38
CA HIS A 231 -9.42 -0.13 16.71
C HIS A 231 -8.08 -0.79 16.43
N PHE A 232 -7.36 -0.24 15.48
CA PHE A 232 -6.02 -0.69 15.19
C PHE A 232 -5.07 0.46 14.90
N ASN A 233 -3.81 0.24 15.22
CA ASN A 233 -2.68 1.07 14.88
C ASN A 233 -1.74 0.28 13.97
N VAL A 234 -1.23 0.91 12.92
CA VAL A 234 -0.31 0.26 11.98
C VAL A 234 0.82 1.21 11.59
N VAL A 235 2.04 0.68 11.61
CA VAL A 235 3.26 1.33 11.10
C VAL A 235 3.77 0.49 9.94
N TYR A 236 3.94 1.08 8.76
CA TYR A 236 4.31 0.35 7.56
C TYR A 236 5.20 1.16 6.63
N GLU A 237 5.89 0.47 5.75
CA GLU A 237 6.75 1.08 4.74
C GLU A 237 5.94 1.51 3.53
N THR A 238 6.32 2.64 2.96
CA THR A 238 5.89 3.08 1.64
C THR A 238 7.11 3.38 0.79
N PHE A 239 6.99 3.16 -0.51
CA PHE A 239 8.04 3.41 -1.48
C PHE A 239 7.55 4.45 -2.48
N TRP A 240 8.36 5.48 -2.64
CA TRP A 240 8.06 6.67 -3.42
C TRP A 240 9.13 6.90 -4.48
N GLN A 241 8.76 7.50 -5.58
CA GLN A 241 9.69 7.98 -6.60
C GLN A 241 9.20 9.35 -7.08
N ASP A 242 10.12 10.31 -7.11
CA ASP A 242 9.84 11.69 -7.58
C ASP A 242 8.61 12.31 -6.88
N GLY A 243 8.43 12.05 -5.58
CA GLY A 243 7.29 12.52 -4.79
C GLY A 243 5.99 11.75 -4.99
N GLU A 244 5.95 10.72 -5.82
CA GLU A 244 4.78 9.87 -6.04
C GLU A 244 4.84 8.55 -5.29
N PHE A 245 3.68 8.13 -4.78
CA PHE A 245 3.50 6.82 -4.19
C PHE A 245 3.58 5.72 -5.25
N VAL A 246 4.55 4.84 -5.12
CA VAL A 246 4.75 3.70 -6.02
C VAL A 246 4.05 2.45 -5.49
N ARG A 247 4.38 2.05 -4.27
CA ARG A 247 3.78 0.89 -3.59
C ARG A 247 3.93 0.97 -2.08
N ALA A 248 3.08 0.26 -1.36
CA ALA A 248 3.35 -0.05 0.04
C ALA A 248 4.35 -1.21 0.16
N GLY A 249 5.05 -1.24 1.27
CA GLY A 249 5.93 -2.32 1.67
C GLY A 249 5.28 -3.26 2.69
N ARG A 250 6.06 -3.65 3.69
CA ARG A 250 5.60 -4.49 4.80
C ARG A 250 5.10 -3.65 5.96
N ILE A 251 4.25 -4.23 6.78
CA ILE A 251 3.93 -3.70 8.10
C ILE A 251 5.15 -3.90 8.99
N LEU A 252 5.63 -2.82 9.61
CA LEU A 252 6.73 -2.84 10.57
C LEU A 252 6.23 -3.16 11.98
N ALA A 253 5.06 -2.61 12.33
CA ALA A 253 4.38 -2.94 13.58
C ALA A 253 2.86 -2.77 13.41
N GLY A 254 2.11 -3.60 14.12
CA GLY A 254 0.65 -3.55 14.17
C GLY A 254 0.15 -3.81 15.58
N GLU A 255 -0.90 -3.09 15.95
CA GLU A 255 -1.66 -3.31 17.16
C GLU A 255 -3.14 -3.34 16.80
N PHE A 256 -3.87 -4.31 17.30
CA PHE A 256 -5.30 -4.44 17.07
C PHE A 256 -6.01 -4.74 18.39
N THR A 257 -6.90 -3.85 18.80
CA THR A 257 -7.76 -4.06 19.96
C THR A 257 -9.13 -4.55 19.49
N ASN A 258 -9.48 -5.78 19.87
CA ASN A 258 -10.75 -6.41 19.56
C ASN A 258 -11.42 -6.87 20.85
N LYS A 259 -12.66 -6.43 21.07
CA LYS A 259 -13.44 -6.76 22.28
C LYS A 259 -12.66 -6.50 23.59
N GLY A 260 -11.87 -5.43 23.63
CA GLY A 260 -11.06 -5.06 24.78
C GLY A 260 -9.75 -5.82 24.96
N THR A 261 -9.46 -6.78 24.08
CA THR A 261 -8.17 -7.50 24.08
C THR A 261 -7.26 -6.90 23.02
N THR A 262 -6.04 -6.52 23.39
CA THR A 262 -5.05 -5.95 22.47
C THR A 262 -4.06 -7.00 22.00
N TYR A 263 -3.94 -7.15 20.70
CA TYR A 263 -2.98 -8.01 20.01
C TYR A 263 -1.92 -7.12 19.38
N GLN A 264 -0.66 -7.46 19.55
CA GLN A 264 0.46 -6.65 19.08
C GLN A 264 1.43 -7.51 18.28
N SER A 265 2.01 -6.92 17.23
CA SER A 265 2.94 -7.57 16.34
C SER A 265 3.97 -6.58 15.85
N VAL A 266 5.24 -6.98 15.80
CA VAL A 266 6.34 -6.18 15.28
C VAL A 266 7.22 -7.03 14.37
N TRP A 267 7.56 -6.50 13.20
CA TRP A 267 8.53 -7.11 12.29
C TRP A 267 9.92 -6.87 12.81
N PHE A 268 10.70 -7.92 12.96
CA PHE A 268 12.09 -7.79 13.33
C PHE A 268 12.96 -8.66 12.42
N GLU A 269 14.01 -8.07 11.91
CA GLU A 269 15.03 -8.71 11.12
C GLU A 269 16.39 -8.24 11.65
N ASP A 270 17.15 -9.19 12.20
CA ASP A 270 18.49 -8.89 12.68
C ASP A 270 19.49 -9.00 11.52
N PRO A 271 20.17 -7.90 11.13
CA PRO A 271 21.15 -7.94 10.05
C PRO A 271 22.32 -8.89 10.30
N GLN A 272 22.56 -9.27 11.56
CA GLN A 272 23.63 -10.19 11.97
C GLN A 272 23.15 -11.65 12.01
N SER A 273 21.84 -11.89 11.88
CA SER A 273 21.25 -13.22 11.89
C SER A 273 21.13 -13.79 10.47
N LYS A 274 21.37 -15.09 10.33
CA LYS A 274 21.12 -15.82 9.07
C LYS A 274 19.66 -16.27 8.93
N GLN A 275 18.81 -15.98 9.92
CA GLN A 275 17.44 -16.52 10.01
C GLN A 275 16.40 -15.68 9.28
N GLY A 276 16.73 -14.61 8.62
CA GLY A 276 15.74 -13.73 8.02
C GLY A 276 14.79 -13.08 9.05
N GLY A 277 13.97 -12.14 8.59
CA GLY A 277 13.04 -11.43 9.46
C GLY A 277 11.73 -12.18 9.74
N GLY A 278 11.04 -11.75 10.80
CA GLY A 278 9.73 -12.28 11.18
C GLY A 278 8.91 -11.38 12.08
N TYR A 279 7.65 -11.76 12.25
CA TYR A 279 6.77 -11.07 13.18
C TYR A 279 6.84 -11.70 14.57
N TYR A 280 7.02 -10.83 15.55
CA TYR A 280 7.10 -11.18 16.97
C TYR A 280 6.09 -10.35 17.76
N SER A 281 5.57 -10.91 18.87
CA SER A 281 4.91 -10.10 19.88
C SER A 281 5.92 -9.19 20.58
N PHE A 282 5.47 -8.15 21.25
CA PHE A 282 6.37 -7.17 21.87
C PHE A 282 7.22 -7.77 23.03
N ASP A 283 6.86 -8.95 23.49
CA ASP A 283 7.69 -9.75 24.43
C ASP A 283 8.71 -10.67 23.73
N GLY A 284 8.78 -10.62 22.40
CA GLY A 284 9.77 -11.35 21.60
C GLY A 284 9.38 -12.78 21.23
N LYS A 285 8.11 -13.18 21.43
CA LYS A 285 7.62 -14.48 20.97
C LYS A 285 7.29 -14.40 19.48
N ALA A 286 7.78 -15.35 18.69
CA ALA A 286 7.43 -15.44 17.27
C ALA A 286 5.92 -15.65 17.10
N LEU A 287 5.29 -14.84 16.26
CA LEU A 287 3.84 -14.86 16.01
C LEU A 287 3.46 -15.79 14.87
N LYS A 288 4.31 -15.90 13.84
CA LYS A 288 4.04 -16.78 12.72
C LYS A 288 4.11 -18.23 13.22
N LYS A 289 2.96 -18.89 13.24
CA LYS A 289 2.90 -20.33 13.43
C LYS A 289 3.41 -20.99 12.16
N ALA A 290 4.22 -22.01 12.36
CA ALA A 290 4.75 -22.81 11.26
C ALA A 290 3.66 -23.50 10.45
N PHE A 291 2.52 -23.75 11.09
CA PHE A 291 1.41 -24.46 10.48
C PHE A 291 0.08 -23.79 10.78
N LEU A 292 -0.78 -23.69 9.74
CA LEU A 292 -2.18 -23.28 9.90
C LEU A 292 -2.91 -24.28 10.80
N LYS A 293 -3.75 -23.78 11.69
CA LYS A 293 -4.63 -24.63 12.50
C LYS A 293 -5.72 -25.31 11.65
N SER A 294 -6.19 -24.66 10.61
CA SER A 294 -7.15 -25.18 9.66
C SER A 294 -6.68 -24.95 8.23
N PRO A 295 -6.45 -26.01 7.45
CA PRO A 295 -6.15 -25.90 6.02
C PRO A 295 -7.35 -25.55 5.15
N VAL A 296 -8.56 -25.49 5.73
CA VAL A 296 -9.80 -25.14 5.06
C VAL A 296 -10.41 -23.93 5.74
N GLU A 297 -10.78 -22.92 4.98
CA GLU A 297 -11.42 -21.73 5.51
C GLU A 297 -12.82 -22.06 6.08
N PHE A 298 -13.14 -21.46 7.24
CA PHE A 298 -14.48 -21.48 7.87
C PHE A 298 -15.02 -22.87 8.23
N SER A 299 -14.16 -23.85 8.47
CA SER A 299 -14.58 -25.18 8.85
C SER A 299 -14.38 -25.43 10.34
N ARG A 300 -15.40 -26.04 10.98
CA ARG A 300 -15.28 -26.62 12.33
C ARG A 300 -14.63 -27.99 12.24
N ILE A 301 -14.07 -28.48 13.34
CA ILE A 301 -13.65 -29.88 13.44
C ILE A 301 -14.91 -30.75 13.68
N SER A 302 -15.17 -31.70 12.81
CA SER A 302 -16.28 -32.67 13.00
C SER A 302 -15.84 -33.93 13.66
N SER A 303 -14.56 -34.31 13.51
CA SER A 303 -13.98 -35.48 14.17
C SER A 303 -12.53 -35.20 14.56
N GLY A 304 -12.19 -35.38 15.82
CA GLY A 304 -10.87 -35.15 16.37
C GLY A 304 -9.93 -36.34 16.25
N PHE A 305 -8.68 -36.13 16.66
CA PHE A 305 -7.65 -37.16 16.77
C PHE A 305 -7.94 -38.04 17.99
N ALA A 306 -8.42 -39.26 17.76
CA ALA A 306 -8.79 -40.17 18.82
C ALA A 306 -8.92 -41.64 18.35
N MET A 307 -8.94 -42.55 19.29
CA MET A 307 -9.46 -43.90 19.03
C MET A 307 -10.98 -43.84 18.87
N ARG A 308 -11.50 -44.34 17.77
CA ARG A 308 -12.95 -44.36 17.47
C ARG A 308 -13.37 -45.58 16.68
N VAL A 309 -14.66 -45.90 16.70
CA VAL A 309 -15.23 -46.89 15.78
C VAL A 309 -15.14 -46.29 14.36
N HIS A 310 -14.47 -47.00 13.47
CA HIS A 310 -14.30 -46.55 12.08
C HIS A 310 -15.66 -46.60 11.36
N PRO A 311 -16.14 -45.50 10.77
CA PRO A 311 -17.51 -45.37 10.29
C PRO A 311 -17.87 -46.35 9.16
N ILE A 312 -16.87 -46.83 8.41
CA ILE A 312 -17.09 -47.78 7.31
C ILE A 312 -16.83 -49.25 7.73
N SER A 313 -15.75 -49.50 8.48
CA SER A 313 -15.37 -50.87 8.84
C SER A 313 -15.98 -51.37 10.13
N GLY A 314 -16.57 -50.49 10.95
CA GLY A 314 -17.11 -50.84 12.29
C GLY A 314 -16.08 -51.26 13.34
N GLN A 315 -14.78 -51.23 13.00
CA GLN A 315 -13.70 -51.61 13.89
C GLN A 315 -13.16 -50.43 14.70
N TRP A 316 -12.69 -50.67 15.91
CA TRP A 316 -11.91 -49.71 16.68
C TRP A 316 -10.59 -49.42 15.98
N LYS A 317 -10.42 -48.18 15.50
CA LYS A 317 -9.20 -47.71 14.85
C LYS A 317 -8.83 -46.32 15.32
N ALA A 318 -7.52 -46.05 15.35
CA ALA A 318 -7.02 -44.72 15.59
C ALA A 318 -7.37 -43.80 14.39
N HIS A 319 -8.05 -42.68 14.66
CA HIS A 319 -8.19 -41.60 13.73
C HIS A 319 -6.90 -40.76 13.77
N LYS A 320 -6.05 -40.89 12.73
CA LYS A 320 -4.69 -40.34 12.68
C LYS A 320 -4.64 -38.85 12.35
N GLY A 321 -5.80 -38.19 12.25
CA GLY A 321 -5.91 -36.79 11.88
C GLY A 321 -7.15 -36.14 12.48
N ILE A 322 -7.55 -35.02 11.90
CA ILE A 322 -8.79 -34.33 12.20
C ILE A 322 -9.57 -34.11 10.89
N ASP A 323 -10.89 -34.15 11.00
CA ASP A 323 -11.77 -34.00 9.84
C ASP A 323 -12.45 -32.64 9.87
N PHE A 324 -12.30 -31.90 8.75
CA PHE A 324 -12.90 -30.62 8.50
C PHE A 324 -14.01 -30.74 7.45
N PRO A 325 -15.29 -30.75 7.83
CA PRO A 325 -16.40 -30.80 6.87
C PRO A 325 -16.46 -29.48 6.07
N ALA A 326 -16.50 -29.62 4.77
CA ALA A 326 -16.67 -28.50 3.86
C ALA A 326 -17.29 -28.98 2.54
N PRO A 327 -18.01 -28.10 1.80
CA PRO A 327 -18.57 -28.45 0.51
C PRO A 327 -17.49 -28.91 -0.47
N THR A 328 -17.86 -29.89 -1.34
CA THR A 328 -16.96 -30.32 -2.43
C THR A 328 -16.54 -29.11 -3.28
N GLY A 329 -15.24 -29.03 -3.56
CA GLY A 329 -14.66 -27.91 -4.32
C GLY A 329 -14.15 -26.75 -3.45
N THR A 330 -14.34 -26.80 -2.13
CA THR A 330 -13.71 -25.81 -1.22
C THR A 330 -12.18 -25.91 -1.30
N PRO A 331 -11.46 -24.79 -1.44
CA PRO A 331 -10.00 -24.81 -1.52
C PRO A 331 -9.34 -25.38 -0.26
N ILE A 332 -8.38 -26.27 -0.44
CA ILE A 332 -7.49 -26.80 0.60
C ILE A 332 -6.14 -26.10 0.47
N ARG A 333 -5.65 -25.54 1.57
CA ARG A 333 -4.40 -24.77 1.61
C ARG A 333 -3.29 -25.58 2.28
N ALA A 334 -2.05 -25.39 1.81
CA ALA A 334 -0.86 -25.91 2.50
C ALA A 334 -0.78 -25.33 3.91
N SER A 335 -0.68 -26.18 4.93
CA SER A 335 -0.59 -25.72 6.32
C SER A 335 0.71 -25.01 6.64
N GLY A 336 1.81 -25.29 5.92
CA GLY A 336 3.12 -24.70 6.11
C GLY A 336 3.95 -24.73 4.83
N ASP A 337 5.06 -23.97 4.84
CA ASP A 337 6.04 -23.97 3.77
C ASP A 337 6.67 -25.35 3.63
N GLY A 338 6.85 -25.86 2.40
CA GLY A 338 7.42 -27.18 2.19
C GLY A 338 7.54 -27.62 0.74
N VAL A 339 7.77 -28.92 0.56
CA VAL A 339 7.86 -29.56 -0.75
C VAL A 339 6.86 -30.70 -0.80
N ILE A 340 6.10 -30.82 -1.89
CA ILE A 340 5.19 -31.92 -2.13
C ILE A 340 6.00 -33.22 -2.20
N ASP A 341 5.80 -34.10 -1.25
CA ASP A 341 6.46 -35.42 -1.21
C ASP A 341 5.62 -36.46 -1.97
N PHE A 342 4.29 -36.32 -1.92
CA PHE A 342 3.36 -37.15 -2.66
C PHE A 342 2.14 -36.35 -3.13
N ALA A 343 1.71 -36.59 -4.36
CA ALA A 343 0.42 -36.15 -4.90
C ALA A 343 -0.09 -37.23 -5.83
N GLY A 344 -1.22 -37.85 -5.48
CA GLY A 344 -1.80 -38.99 -6.23
C GLY A 344 -2.93 -39.65 -5.46
N THR A 345 -3.41 -40.79 -5.97
CA THR A 345 -4.44 -41.59 -5.29
C THR A 345 -3.79 -42.63 -4.38
N GLN A 346 -4.27 -42.73 -3.14
CA GLN A 346 -3.82 -43.72 -2.15
C GLN A 346 -5.03 -44.44 -1.56
N ASN A 347 -4.90 -45.77 -1.36
CA ASN A 347 -5.97 -46.58 -0.81
C ASN A 347 -6.43 -46.06 0.55
N GLY A 348 -7.73 -45.91 0.73
CA GLY A 348 -8.35 -45.33 1.94
C GLY A 348 -8.39 -43.80 1.90
N TYR A 349 -7.29 -43.10 1.56
CA TYR A 349 -7.20 -41.66 1.54
C TYR A 349 -7.84 -41.02 0.30
N GLY A 350 -8.04 -41.80 -0.79
CA GLY A 350 -8.49 -41.25 -2.07
C GLY A 350 -7.43 -40.36 -2.73
N ASN A 351 -7.82 -39.24 -3.30
CA ASN A 351 -6.88 -38.25 -3.80
C ASN A 351 -6.19 -37.58 -2.61
N PHE A 352 -4.87 -37.68 -2.58
CA PHE A 352 -4.06 -37.44 -1.40
C PHE A 352 -2.82 -36.62 -1.75
N VAL A 353 -2.53 -35.62 -0.91
CA VAL A 353 -1.30 -34.80 -0.98
C VAL A 353 -0.57 -34.95 0.36
N MET A 354 0.75 -35.11 0.30
CA MET A 354 1.63 -35.07 1.46
C MET A 354 2.73 -34.01 1.21
N ILE A 355 2.91 -33.13 2.19
CA ILE A 355 3.92 -32.09 2.17
C ILE A 355 4.97 -32.41 3.22
N LYS A 356 6.24 -32.44 2.79
CA LYS A 356 7.39 -32.53 3.68
C LYS A 356 7.87 -31.12 4.03
N HIS A 357 7.98 -30.87 5.32
CA HIS A 357 8.48 -29.62 5.89
C HIS A 357 9.88 -29.83 6.48
N TRP A 358 10.41 -28.83 7.18
CA TRP A 358 11.70 -28.95 7.91
C TRP A 358 11.56 -29.83 9.14
N ALA A 359 12.68 -30.17 9.77
CA ALA A 359 12.76 -30.87 11.07
C ALA A 359 11.86 -32.10 11.20
N ASN A 360 11.72 -32.91 10.12
CA ASN A 360 10.89 -34.14 10.10
C ASN A 360 9.39 -33.94 10.27
N TYR A 361 8.87 -32.74 10.11
CA TYR A 361 7.43 -32.49 10.03
C TYR A 361 6.88 -32.85 8.65
N THR A 362 5.69 -33.42 8.64
CA THR A 362 4.94 -33.74 7.43
C THR A 362 3.46 -33.47 7.67
N THR A 363 2.78 -32.91 6.68
CA THR A 363 1.32 -32.77 6.69
C THR A 363 0.70 -33.55 5.55
N ALA A 364 -0.49 -34.10 5.81
CA ALA A 364 -1.20 -34.97 4.86
C ALA A 364 -2.65 -34.49 4.70
N TYR A 365 -3.14 -34.54 3.46
CA TYR A 365 -4.43 -33.98 3.07
C TYR A 365 -5.13 -35.02 2.18
N ALA A 366 -6.28 -35.51 2.62
CA ALA A 366 -6.97 -36.60 1.96
C ALA A 366 -8.38 -36.23 1.51
N HIS A 367 -9.01 -37.18 0.81
CA HIS A 367 -10.38 -37.13 0.27
C HIS A 367 -10.62 -35.98 -0.69
N MET A 368 -9.56 -35.48 -1.37
CA MET A 368 -9.68 -34.39 -2.35
C MET A 368 -10.53 -34.79 -3.56
N SER A 369 -11.28 -33.84 -4.11
CA SER A 369 -11.94 -34.01 -5.41
C SER A 369 -10.94 -33.92 -6.57
N ARG A 370 -9.98 -32.99 -6.47
CA ARG A 370 -8.91 -32.78 -7.45
C ARG A 370 -7.74 -32.03 -6.84
N PHE A 371 -6.57 -32.12 -7.47
CA PHE A 371 -5.40 -31.32 -7.11
C PHE A 371 -5.49 -29.94 -7.76
N ALA A 372 -4.81 -28.94 -7.17
CA ALA A 372 -4.66 -27.63 -7.80
C ALA A 372 -3.65 -27.71 -8.97
N PRO A 373 -3.74 -26.80 -9.95
CA PRO A 373 -2.78 -26.75 -11.05
C PRO A 373 -1.34 -26.63 -10.55
N GLY A 374 -0.44 -27.43 -11.14
CA GLY A 374 1.00 -27.41 -10.81
C GLY A 374 1.39 -28.23 -9.57
N ILE A 375 0.45 -28.81 -8.82
CA ILE A 375 0.73 -29.64 -7.66
C ILE A 375 1.11 -31.06 -8.10
N LYS A 376 2.40 -31.38 -7.90
CA LYS A 376 3.02 -32.68 -8.18
C LYS A 376 4.19 -32.91 -7.22
N LYS A 377 4.66 -34.14 -7.10
CA LYS A 377 5.87 -34.45 -6.30
C LYS A 377 7.03 -33.55 -6.71
N GLY A 378 7.70 -32.96 -5.74
CA GLY A 378 8.80 -32.01 -5.90
C GLY A 378 8.39 -30.54 -6.04
N SER A 379 7.08 -30.21 -6.20
CA SER A 379 6.62 -28.82 -6.19
C SER A 379 6.86 -28.17 -4.85
N LYS A 380 7.42 -26.94 -4.83
CA LYS A 380 7.52 -26.11 -3.63
C LYS A 380 6.18 -25.42 -3.40
N VAL A 381 5.77 -25.34 -2.15
CA VAL A 381 4.55 -24.65 -1.72
C VAL A 381 4.86 -23.78 -0.50
N SER A 382 4.18 -22.64 -0.43
CA SER A 382 4.20 -21.76 0.73
C SER A 382 2.94 -21.97 1.57
N GLN A 383 3.02 -21.61 2.86
CA GLN A 383 1.85 -21.62 3.75
C GLN A 383 0.71 -20.79 3.14
N GLY A 384 -0.47 -21.40 3.04
CA GLY A 384 -1.66 -20.76 2.46
C GLY A 384 -1.87 -21.01 0.96
N ASP A 385 -0.89 -21.57 0.23
CA ASP A 385 -1.07 -21.94 -1.18
C ASP A 385 -2.17 -23.01 -1.35
N VAL A 386 -3.00 -22.84 -2.38
CA VAL A 386 -4.04 -23.85 -2.69
C VAL A 386 -3.38 -25.09 -3.31
N ILE A 387 -3.52 -26.23 -2.65
CA ILE A 387 -2.93 -27.51 -3.05
C ILE A 387 -3.95 -28.48 -3.67
N GLY A 388 -5.24 -28.22 -3.46
CA GLY A 388 -6.32 -29.05 -3.97
C GLY A 388 -7.67 -28.55 -3.46
N TYR A 389 -8.67 -29.40 -3.63
CA TYR A 389 -10.04 -29.05 -3.32
C TYR A 389 -10.74 -30.18 -2.58
N VAL A 390 -11.58 -29.86 -1.60
CA VAL A 390 -12.35 -30.82 -0.81
C VAL A 390 -13.19 -31.70 -1.71
N GLY A 391 -13.28 -32.96 -1.35
CA GLY A 391 -14.09 -33.99 -2.03
C GLY A 391 -14.56 -35.05 -1.06
N THR A 392 -14.80 -36.25 -1.61
CA THR A 392 -15.25 -37.45 -0.89
C THR A 392 -14.63 -38.71 -1.50
N THR A 393 -13.41 -38.58 -2.06
CA THR A 393 -12.72 -39.73 -2.66
C THR A 393 -12.13 -40.66 -1.60
N GLY A 394 -11.95 -41.94 -1.93
CA GLY A 394 -11.47 -42.93 -0.95
C GLY A 394 -12.54 -43.37 0.07
N TRP A 395 -12.12 -43.67 1.30
CA TRP A 395 -13.01 -44.10 2.37
C TRP A 395 -13.60 -42.90 3.12
N SER A 396 -14.58 -42.27 2.53
CA SER A 396 -15.26 -41.11 3.08
C SER A 396 -16.78 -41.31 3.09
N THR A 397 -17.45 -40.85 4.11
CA THR A 397 -18.93 -40.90 4.28
C THR A 397 -19.59 -39.57 3.79
N GLY A 398 -18.83 -38.56 3.51
CA GLY A 398 -19.32 -37.23 3.07
C GLY A 398 -18.19 -36.26 2.76
N ALA A 399 -18.51 -35.14 2.17
CA ALA A 399 -17.50 -34.15 1.76
C ALA A 399 -16.78 -33.56 2.98
N HIS A 400 -15.47 -33.79 3.11
CA HIS A 400 -14.62 -33.25 4.14
C HIS A 400 -13.14 -33.32 3.72
N LEU A 401 -12.29 -32.53 4.40
CA LEU A 401 -10.86 -32.73 4.40
C LEU A 401 -10.47 -33.58 5.61
N HIS A 402 -9.78 -34.69 5.39
CA HIS A 402 -9.02 -35.38 6.44
C HIS A 402 -7.60 -34.82 6.45
N TYR A 403 -7.18 -34.26 7.59
CA TYR A 403 -5.90 -33.60 7.77
C TYR A 403 -5.07 -34.25 8.85
N GLU A 404 -3.83 -34.63 8.53
CA GLU A 404 -2.89 -35.19 9.49
C GLU A 404 -1.66 -34.31 9.66
N PHE A 405 -1.14 -34.25 10.88
CA PHE A 405 0.16 -33.70 11.22
C PHE A 405 1.05 -34.83 11.73
N ARG A 406 2.25 -34.98 11.16
CA ARG A 406 3.17 -36.06 11.49
C ARG A 406 4.52 -35.51 11.88
N VAL A 407 5.14 -36.14 12.88
CA VAL A 407 6.50 -35.88 13.37
C VAL A 407 7.31 -37.15 13.23
N GLY A 408 8.36 -37.17 12.43
CA GLY A 408 9.13 -38.38 12.16
C GLY A 408 8.31 -39.52 11.55
N GLY A 409 7.22 -39.21 10.82
CA GLY A 409 6.30 -40.19 10.26
C GLY A 409 5.14 -40.61 11.19
N GLU A 410 5.21 -40.33 12.48
CA GLU A 410 4.18 -40.62 13.45
C GLU A 410 3.11 -39.51 13.49
N ALA A 411 1.83 -39.89 13.38
CA ALA A 411 0.72 -38.97 13.48
C ALA A 411 0.59 -38.39 14.90
N LYS A 412 0.45 -37.07 15.00
CA LYS A 412 0.20 -36.31 16.22
C LYS A 412 -1.09 -35.52 16.07
N ASP A 413 -1.72 -35.22 17.21
CA ASP A 413 -2.95 -34.41 17.19
C ASP A 413 -2.70 -33.01 16.63
N PRO A 414 -3.22 -32.68 15.43
CA PRO A 414 -3.01 -31.38 14.83
C PRO A 414 -3.52 -30.18 15.65
N SER A 415 -4.56 -30.42 16.49
CA SER A 415 -5.19 -29.37 17.30
C SER A 415 -4.26 -28.87 18.44
N THR A 416 -3.36 -29.72 18.90
CA THR A 416 -2.41 -29.41 19.98
C THR A 416 -1.07 -28.85 19.47
N MET A 417 -0.81 -28.95 18.17
CA MET A 417 0.47 -28.54 17.60
C MET A 417 0.63 -27.03 17.57
N ASN A 418 1.62 -26.55 18.28
CA ASN A 418 2.00 -25.13 18.34
C ASN A 418 3.48 -24.95 17.97
N VAL A 419 3.81 -25.28 16.73
CA VAL A 419 5.17 -25.13 16.19
C VAL A 419 5.37 -23.72 15.70
N GLN A 420 6.43 -23.04 16.18
CA GLN A 420 6.80 -21.72 15.72
C GLN A 420 7.53 -21.82 14.38
N ALA A 421 7.25 -20.89 13.47
CA ALA A 421 7.91 -20.83 12.16
C ALA A 421 9.37 -20.40 12.25
N GLN A 422 9.75 -19.80 13.37
CA GLN A 422 11.08 -19.25 13.61
C GLN A 422 11.61 -19.72 14.95
N ALA A 423 12.94 -19.88 15.03
CA ALA A 423 13.59 -20.15 16.30
C ALA A 423 13.40 -18.95 17.26
N PRO A 424 13.36 -19.19 18.58
CA PRO A 424 13.37 -18.10 19.54
C PRO A 424 14.58 -17.18 19.32
N LEU A 425 14.39 -15.88 19.58
CA LEU A 425 15.47 -14.91 19.53
C LEU A 425 16.56 -15.29 20.56
N THR A 426 17.81 -15.28 20.15
CA THR A 426 18.94 -15.41 21.06
C THR A 426 19.00 -14.23 22.02
N ALA A 427 19.77 -14.33 23.10
CA ALA A 427 19.89 -13.25 24.08
C ALA A 427 20.38 -11.92 23.44
N ALA A 428 21.30 -11.99 22.47
CA ALA A 428 21.81 -10.84 21.75
C ALA A 428 20.75 -10.24 20.80
N GLU A 429 20.02 -11.07 20.06
CA GLU A 429 18.90 -10.65 19.22
C GLU A 429 17.77 -10.06 20.05
N MET A 430 17.46 -10.66 21.22
CA MET A 430 16.43 -10.18 22.14
C MET A 430 16.75 -8.78 22.67
N SER A 431 18.02 -8.47 22.95
CA SER A 431 18.43 -7.12 23.37
C SER A 431 18.16 -6.07 22.28
N ARG A 432 18.56 -6.36 21.02
CA ARG A 432 18.28 -5.48 19.87
C ARG A 432 16.78 -5.39 19.57
N PHE A 433 16.09 -6.52 19.65
CA PHE A 433 14.63 -6.57 19.49
C PHE A 433 13.90 -5.67 20.48
N LYS A 434 14.24 -5.73 21.77
CA LYS A 434 13.59 -4.91 22.81
C LYS A 434 13.74 -3.41 22.53
N ALA A 435 14.92 -2.95 22.09
CA ALA A 435 15.12 -1.56 21.73
C ALA A 435 14.22 -1.14 20.56
N TYR A 436 14.15 -1.99 19.52
CA TYR A 436 13.30 -1.75 18.36
C TYR A 436 11.79 -1.80 18.69
N ALA A 437 11.35 -2.79 19.46
CA ALA A 437 9.97 -2.92 19.91
C ALA A 437 9.54 -1.74 20.79
N SER A 438 10.45 -1.22 21.64
CA SER A 438 10.21 -0.01 22.44
C SER A 438 9.99 1.22 21.54
N ASP A 439 10.77 1.40 20.46
CA ASP A 439 10.54 2.48 19.49
C ASP A 439 9.16 2.35 18.83
N MET A 440 8.75 1.14 18.43
CA MET A 440 7.42 0.92 17.86
C MET A 440 6.29 1.19 18.86
N SER A 441 6.45 0.80 20.12
CA SER A 441 5.50 1.15 21.19
C SER A 441 5.35 2.65 21.35
N HIS A 442 6.48 3.39 21.33
CA HIS A 442 6.44 4.84 21.40
C HIS A 442 5.69 5.46 20.22
N ARG A 443 5.89 4.95 19.02
CA ARG A 443 5.14 5.37 17.81
C ARG A 443 3.64 5.14 17.96
N PHE A 444 3.21 4.01 18.52
CA PHE A 444 1.78 3.77 18.78
C PHE A 444 1.20 4.74 19.81
N ALA A 445 1.97 5.10 20.85
CA ALA A 445 1.55 6.09 21.82
C ALA A 445 1.27 7.48 21.19
N LEU A 446 1.98 7.83 20.11
CA LEU A 446 1.74 9.07 19.36
C LEU A 446 0.44 9.02 18.51
N LEU A 447 -0.12 7.84 18.26
CA LEU A 447 -1.35 7.65 17.50
C LEU A 447 -2.62 7.58 18.37
N GLN A 448 -2.49 7.55 19.70
CA GLN A 448 -3.64 7.47 20.60
C GLN A 448 -4.48 8.75 20.58
N PRO A 449 -5.84 8.66 20.65
CA PRO A 449 -6.71 9.84 20.68
C PRO A 449 -6.59 10.59 22.02
N GLY A 450 -5.72 11.51 22.06
CA GLY A 450 -5.36 12.41 23.16
C GLY A 450 -4.26 13.36 22.71
N GLY A 451 -3.54 13.00 21.65
CA GLY A 451 -2.68 13.88 20.85
C GLY A 451 -3.50 14.39 19.67
N SER A 452 -3.81 15.65 19.64
CA SER A 452 -4.51 16.37 18.59
C SER A 452 -3.96 16.03 17.19
N GLY A 453 -4.82 15.46 16.33
CA GLY A 453 -4.66 15.41 14.87
C GLY A 453 -3.67 14.37 14.38
N GLY A 454 -4.13 13.52 13.46
CA GLY A 454 -3.29 12.55 12.76
C GLY A 454 -2.08 13.21 12.08
N THR A 455 -0.96 13.24 12.77
CA THR A 455 0.28 13.79 12.25
C THR A 455 1.00 12.74 11.44
N ARG A 456 1.10 12.94 10.13
CA ARG A 456 2.03 12.20 9.29
C ARG A 456 3.45 12.57 9.74
N VAL A 457 4.13 11.69 10.41
CA VAL A 457 5.56 11.84 10.70
C VAL A 457 6.31 11.03 9.65
N ALA A 458 6.84 11.71 8.64
CA ALA A 458 7.81 11.12 7.74
C ALA A 458 9.14 11.01 8.50
N ALA A 459 9.58 9.81 8.83
CA ALA A 459 10.94 9.58 9.31
C ALA A 459 11.88 9.47 8.11
N LYS A 460 12.96 10.27 8.11
CA LYS A 460 14.08 10.18 7.16
C LYS A 460 14.87 8.89 7.38
#